data_ece830a5aca8d02e54254f2ca438b617
#
_entry.id   ece830a5aca8d02e54254f2ca438b617
#
_cell.length_a   1.000
_cell.length_b   1.000
_cell.length_c   1.000
_cell.angle_alpha   90.00
_cell.angle_beta   90.00
_cell.angle_gamma   90.00
#
_symmetry.space_group_name_H-M   'P 1'
#
loop_
_entity.id
_entity.type
_entity.pdbx_description
1 polymer ?
#
loop_
_entity_poly.entity_id
_entity_poly.type
_entity_poly.pdbx_seq_one_letter_code
_entity_poly.pdbx_strand_id
1 'polypeptide(L)'
;MRTTLFLFLVWLQSSVALPSLQAASHSLFDGKTFAGWEGDTNQWWRIEKGNIVGGSLVRTIPENQFLATTRDYTNFVLKLEFRLTGTNGFINSGVQIRSQRVPKSSEMSGYQCDIGDPTWWGSIYDESRRNKLMAQSDMAALNKVLKRGDWNHYEIRAEGRRIRTFINGAQGVDYTEADASLPQWGKLGIQIHGGGKAEAHFRKLSIQELP
;
A
#
# COMPACT_ATOMS: atom_id res chain seq x y z
N MET A 1 -49.51 -15.85 -59.94
CA MET A 1 -48.99 -15.33 -58.60
C MET A 1 -47.70 -16.03 -58.29
N ARG A 2 -46.58 -15.30 -58.32
CA ARG A 2 -45.22 -15.84 -57.91
C ARG A 2 -44.89 -15.31 -56.51
N THR A 3 -44.81 -16.20 -55.54
CA THR A 3 -44.46 -15.88 -54.14
C THR A 3 -42.93 -15.90 -53.99
N THR A 4 -42.31 -14.75 -53.75
CA THR A 4 -40.91 -14.62 -53.52
C THR A 4 -40.63 -14.80 -52.04
N LEU A 5 -39.87 -15.84 -51.68
CA LEU A 5 -39.46 -16.14 -50.31
C LEU A 5 -38.14 -15.39 -50.01
N PHE A 6 -38.19 -14.43 -49.10
CA PHE A 6 -36.96 -13.76 -48.57
C PHE A 6 -36.38 -14.55 -47.41
N LEU A 7 -35.19 -15.14 -47.61
CA LEU A 7 -34.41 -15.70 -46.51
C LEU A 7 -33.64 -14.58 -45.82
N PHE A 8 -33.95 -14.33 -44.54
CA PHE A 8 -33.14 -13.49 -43.67
C PHE A 8 -31.99 -14.34 -43.05
N LEU A 9 -30.75 -14.07 -43.49
CA LEU A 9 -29.55 -14.62 -42.82
C LEU A 9 -29.29 -13.76 -41.56
N VAL A 10 -29.48 -14.35 -40.37
CA VAL A 10 -29.06 -13.76 -39.08
C VAL A 10 -27.59 -14.12 -38.86
N TRP A 11 -26.70 -13.12 -38.93
CA TRP A 11 -25.30 -13.27 -38.54
C TRP A 11 -25.23 -13.22 -37.01
N LEU A 12 -24.98 -14.37 -36.37
CA LEU A 12 -24.56 -14.41 -34.97
C LEU A 12 -23.07 -13.98 -34.89
N GLN A 13 -22.82 -12.76 -34.43
CA GLN A 13 -21.47 -12.33 -34.06
C GLN A 13 -21.12 -12.93 -32.67
N SER A 14 -20.35 -13.99 -32.67
CA SER A 14 -19.75 -14.53 -31.44
C SER A 14 -18.60 -13.61 -31.01
N SER A 15 -18.85 -12.77 -30.03
CA SER A 15 -17.78 -12.00 -29.36
C SER A 15 -16.94 -12.96 -28.52
N VAL A 16 -15.80 -13.36 -29.01
CA VAL A 16 -14.78 -14.06 -28.23
C VAL A 16 -14.15 -13.03 -27.28
N ALA A 17 -14.51 -13.07 -26.02
CA ALA A 17 -13.82 -12.29 -24.99
C ALA A 17 -12.40 -12.87 -24.85
N LEU A 18 -11.39 -12.11 -25.27
CA LEU A 18 -10.00 -12.44 -25.01
C LEU A 18 -9.77 -12.41 -23.49
N PRO A 19 -9.13 -13.44 -22.91
CA PRO A 19 -8.78 -13.41 -21.50
C PRO A 19 -7.84 -12.21 -21.27
N SER A 20 -8.19 -11.33 -20.33
CA SER A 20 -7.30 -10.26 -19.91
C SER A 20 -6.03 -10.90 -19.34
N LEU A 21 -4.89 -10.65 -19.96
CA LEU A 21 -3.59 -11.11 -19.45
C LEU A 21 -3.32 -10.32 -18.16
N GLN A 22 -3.70 -10.89 -17.02
CA GLN A 22 -3.42 -10.30 -15.73
C GLN A 22 -1.92 -10.38 -15.49
N ALA A 23 -1.26 -9.23 -15.27
CA ALA A 23 0.19 -9.21 -15.07
C ALA A 23 0.60 -10.10 -13.89
N ALA A 24 1.71 -10.83 -14.05
CA ALA A 24 2.23 -11.67 -12.98
C ALA A 24 2.70 -10.81 -11.80
N SER A 25 2.50 -11.31 -10.58
CA SER A 25 3.05 -10.68 -9.39
C SER A 25 4.58 -10.83 -9.36
N HIS A 26 5.29 -9.76 -8.99
CA HIS A 26 6.75 -9.78 -8.81
C HIS A 26 7.16 -9.21 -7.45
N SER A 27 8.35 -9.60 -6.97
CA SER A 27 8.90 -9.11 -5.71
C SER A 27 9.42 -7.69 -5.87
N LEU A 28 9.15 -6.84 -4.87
CA LEU A 28 9.70 -5.49 -4.74
C LEU A 28 10.99 -5.44 -3.91
N PHE A 29 11.34 -6.54 -3.24
CA PHE A 29 12.51 -6.62 -2.37
C PHE A 29 13.18 -7.99 -2.50
N ASP A 30 14.48 -7.99 -2.69
CA ASP A 30 15.28 -9.20 -2.90
C ASP A 30 15.74 -9.89 -1.60
N GLY A 31 15.45 -9.27 -0.45
CA GLY A 31 15.91 -9.73 0.87
C GLY A 31 17.35 -9.37 1.21
N LYS A 32 18.09 -8.67 0.34
CA LYS A 32 19.54 -8.45 0.48
C LYS A 32 19.99 -7.02 0.26
N THR A 33 19.31 -6.27 -0.63
CA THR A 33 19.74 -4.92 -1.03
C THR A 33 18.56 -3.96 -1.05
N PHE A 34 18.86 -2.66 -1.03
CA PHE A 34 17.88 -1.60 -1.27
C PHE A 34 17.76 -1.23 -2.77
N ALA A 35 18.13 -2.12 -3.68
CA ALA A 35 17.97 -1.89 -5.11
C ALA A 35 16.50 -1.60 -5.44
N GLY A 36 16.24 -0.48 -6.13
CA GLY A 36 14.88 -0.01 -6.43
C GLY A 36 14.20 0.76 -5.30
N TRP A 37 14.91 1.05 -4.20
CA TRP A 37 14.44 1.83 -3.07
C TRP A 37 15.34 3.03 -2.79
N GLU A 38 14.78 4.10 -2.23
CA GLU A 38 15.47 5.32 -1.80
C GLU A 38 14.98 5.77 -0.43
N GLY A 39 15.91 6.23 0.43
CA GLY A 39 15.64 6.69 1.79
C GLY A 39 16.93 6.78 2.61
N ASP A 40 16.85 7.15 3.89
CA ASP A 40 18.02 7.20 4.75
C ASP A 40 18.41 5.81 5.25
N THR A 41 19.10 5.08 4.40
CA THR A 41 19.62 3.73 4.69
C THR A 41 20.88 3.75 5.57
N ASN A 42 21.43 4.93 5.90
CA ASN A 42 22.58 5.06 6.78
C ASN A 42 22.17 5.15 8.25
N GLN A 43 20.97 5.64 8.56
CA GLN A 43 20.54 5.89 9.93
C GLN A 43 19.29 5.11 10.34
N TRP A 44 18.25 5.10 9.49
CA TRP A 44 16.91 4.68 9.91
C TRP A 44 16.44 3.41 9.25
N TRP A 45 16.99 3.05 8.08
CA TRP A 45 16.61 1.84 7.36
C TRP A 45 17.77 0.88 7.25
N ARG A 46 17.54 -0.40 7.53
CA ARG A 46 18.51 -1.47 7.44
C ARG A 46 17.88 -2.77 7.00
N ILE A 47 18.69 -3.72 6.61
CA ILE A 47 18.25 -5.06 6.25
C ILE A 47 18.73 -6.02 7.34
N GLU A 48 17.80 -6.74 7.96
CA GLU A 48 18.10 -7.74 8.97
C GLU A 48 17.37 -9.05 8.68
N LYS A 49 18.13 -10.13 8.55
CA LYS A 49 17.57 -11.48 8.31
C LYS A 49 16.56 -11.53 7.15
N GLY A 50 16.87 -10.81 6.06
CA GLY A 50 16.01 -10.76 4.87
C GLY A 50 14.76 -9.87 5.02
N ASN A 51 14.67 -9.05 6.06
CA ASN A 51 13.60 -8.08 6.25
C ASN A 51 14.13 -6.65 6.11
N ILE A 52 13.31 -5.74 5.61
CA ILE A 52 13.54 -4.31 5.76
C ILE A 52 13.11 -3.92 7.17
N VAL A 53 13.96 -3.22 7.90
CA VAL A 53 13.68 -2.74 9.27
C VAL A 53 13.89 -1.24 9.32
N GLY A 54 12.84 -0.51 9.71
CA GLY A 54 12.88 0.92 9.93
C GLY A 54 12.80 1.25 11.41
N GLY A 55 13.59 2.25 11.85
CA GLY A 55 13.52 2.78 13.20
C GLY A 55 14.47 2.16 14.20
N SER A 56 14.18 2.38 15.50
CA SER A 56 15.03 1.95 16.61
C SER A 56 14.20 1.79 17.90
N LEU A 57 14.43 0.72 18.64
CA LEU A 57 13.86 0.53 19.99
C LEU A 57 14.66 1.29 21.08
N VAL A 58 15.83 1.82 20.75
CA VAL A 58 16.72 2.49 21.70
C VAL A 58 16.68 4.01 21.54
N ARG A 59 16.68 4.50 20.30
CA ARG A 59 16.68 5.94 19.99
C ARG A 59 15.29 6.38 19.57
N THR A 60 14.84 7.56 20.04
CA THR A 60 13.62 8.19 19.50
C THR A 60 13.86 8.65 18.08
N ILE A 61 12.93 8.32 17.19
CA ILE A 61 12.94 8.75 15.81
C ILE A 61 12.50 10.23 15.80
N PRO A 62 13.30 11.18 15.31
CA PRO A 62 13.01 12.60 15.45
C PRO A 62 11.85 13.07 14.58
N GLU A 63 11.69 12.51 13.41
CA GLU A 63 10.70 12.84 12.40
C GLU A 63 10.35 11.62 11.55
N ASN A 64 9.27 11.69 10.78
CA ASN A 64 8.88 10.60 9.90
C ASN A 64 10.02 10.23 8.93
N GLN A 65 10.22 8.94 8.76
CA GLN A 65 11.20 8.39 7.83
C GLN A 65 10.51 7.46 6.85
N PHE A 66 10.76 7.67 5.58
CA PHE A 66 10.20 6.84 4.51
C PHE A 66 11.29 6.18 3.68
N LEU A 67 11.11 4.90 3.39
CA LEU A 67 11.82 4.18 2.35
C LEU A 67 10.86 4.01 1.18
N ALA A 68 11.15 4.65 0.05
CA ALA A 68 10.26 4.73 -1.10
C ALA A 68 10.83 3.97 -2.31
N THR A 69 9.94 3.48 -3.17
CA THR A 69 10.37 2.94 -4.47
C THR A 69 10.91 4.04 -5.37
N THR A 70 11.91 3.73 -6.20
CA THR A 70 12.40 4.67 -7.22
C THR A 70 11.45 4.79 -8.40
N ARG A 71 10.53 3.85 -8.57
CA ARG A 71 9.53 3.74 -9.63
C ARG A 71 8.13 4.10 -9.12
N ASP A 72 7.30 4.63 -10.00
CA ASP A 72 5.88 4.93 -9.76
C ASP A 72 4.98 3.77 -10.19
N TYR A 73 3.79 3.71 -9.57
CA TYR A 73 2.75 2.71 -9.82
C TYR A 73 1.37 3.36 -9.91
N THR A 74 0.49 2.78 -10.72
CA THR A 74 -0.88 3.31 -10.98
C THR A 74 -1.94 2.41 -10.35
N ASN A 75 -2.31 1.33 -11.03
CA ASN A 75 -3.26 0.33 -10.54
C ASN A 75 -2.50 -0.93 -10.11
N PHE A 76 -2.78 -1.45 -8.93
CA PHE A 76 -2.04 -2.60 -8.42
C PHE A 76 -2.75 -3.32 -7.28
N VAL A 77 -2.28 -4.53 -7.02
CA VAL A 77 -2.44 -5.24 -5.75
C VAL A 77 -1.05 -5.37 -5.13
N LEU A 78 -0.83 -4.68 -4.01
CA LEU A 78 0.38 -4.77 -3.20
C LEU A 78 0.12 -5.72 -2.04
N LYS A 79 1.04 -6.68 -1.82
CA LYS A 79 1.01 -7.60 -0.68
C LYS A 79 2.34 -7.55 0.05
N LEU A 80 2.28 -7.58 1.36
CA LEU A 80 3.45 -7.62 2.21
C LEU A 80 3.12 -8.23 3.58
N GLU A 81 4.15 -8.58 4.32
CA GLU A 81 4.04 -8.85 5.75
C GLU A 81 4.73 -7.74 6.53
N PHE A 82 4.09 -7.30 7.60
CA PHE A 82 4.64 -6.31 8.51
C PHE A 82 4.57 -6.76 9.97
N ARG A 83 5.47 -6.20 10.78
CA ARG A 83 5.45 -6.28 12.25
C ARG A 83 5.85 -4.93 12.81
N LEU A 84 5.04 -4.35 13.68
CA LEU A 84 5.33 -3.11 14.38
C LEU A 84 5.54 -3.41 15.86
N THR A 85 6.67 -2.93 16.40
CA THR A 85 7.02 -3.02 17.82
C THR A 85 7.50 -1.67 18.33
N GLY A 86 7.34 -1.41 19.61
CA GLY A 86 7.81 -0.17 20.20
C GLY A 86 7.78 -0.22 21.72
N THR A 87 8.52 0.69 22.35
CA THR A 87 8.69 0.74 23.79
C THR A 87 8.22 2.05 24.42
N ASN A 88 8.22 3.15 23.65
CA ASN A 88 7.87 4.48 24.18
C ASN A 88 7.51 5.44 23.05
N GLY A 89 6.66 6.43 23.35
CA GLY A 89 6.23 7.49 22.43
C GLY A 89 5.18 7.02 21.44
N PHE A 90 5.11 7.66 20.29
CA PHE A 90 4.12 7.34 19.26
C PHE A 90 4.60 6.16 18.41
N ILE A 91 3.98 5.01 18.57
CA ILE A 91 4.29 3.76 17.89
C ILE A 91 3.39 3.62 16.67
N ASN A 92 3.87 4.08 15.52
CA ASN A 92 3.10 4.10 14.28
C ASN A 92 4.02 3.87 13.07
N SER A 93 3.42 3.38 12.02
CA SER A 93 4.03 3.09 10.73
C SER A 93 2.94 3.14 9.66
N GLY A 94 3.31 2.91 8.40
CA GLY A 94 2.35 2.86 7.31
C GLY A 94 2.96 2.44 5.99
N VAL A 95 2.09 2.22 5.03
CA VAL A 95 2.45 1.96 3.64
C VAL A 95 1.91 3.11 2.80
N GLN A 96 2.81 3.92 2.24
CA GLN A 96 2.47 4.97 1.29
C GLN A 96 2.17 4.37 -0.08
N ILE A 97 1.15 4.90 -0.72
CA ILE A 97 0.79 4.53 -2.08
C ILE A 97 0.49 5.78 -2.90
N ARG A 98 0.82 5.73 -4.20
CA ARG A 98 0.54 6.84 -5.14
C ARG A 98 1.00 8.19 -4.58
N SER A 99 2.18 8.19 -3.96
CA SER A 99 2.73 9.33 -3.23
C SER A 99 3.97 9.89 -3.90
N GLN A 100 4.30 11.13 -3.59
CA GLN A 100 5.50 11.80 -4.08
C GLN A 100 6.43 12.16 -2.92
N ARG A 101 7.73 12.20 -3.16
CA ARG A 101 8.67 12.75 -2.19
C ARG A 101 8.42 14.24 -1.99
N VAL A 102 8.44 14.69 -0.75
CA VAL A 102 8.49 16.12 -0.44
C VAL A 102 9.94 16.59 -0.64
N PRO A 103 10.20 17.59 -1.50
CA PRO A 103 11.55 18.06 -1.77
C PRO A 103 12.29 18.51 -0.50
N LYS A 104 13.54 18.06 -0.33
CA LYS A 104 14.42 18.40 0.81
C LYS A 104 13.85 17.97 2.18
N SER A 105 13.03 16.96 2.22
CA SER A 105 12.41 16.41 3.42
C SER A 105 12.51 14.89 3.43
N SER A 106 12.40 14.30 4.63
CA SER A 106 12.20 12.85 4.79
C SER A 106 10.79 12.40 4.41
N GLU A 107 9.84 13.35 4.25
CA GLU A 107 8.40 13.12 4.05
C GLU A 107 8.03 12.62 2.65
N MET A 108 6.86 11.98 2.62
CA MET A 108 6.12 11.66 1.40
C MET A 108 4.73 12.27 1.46
N SER A 109 4.23 12.73 0.32
CA SER A 109 2.90 13.35 0.19
C SER A 109 1.97 12.45 -0.62
N GLY A 110 0.86 12.02 -0.03
CA GLY A 110 -0.14 11.16 -0.66
C GLY A 110 -0.85 10.22 0.33
N TYR A 111 -1.45 9.15 -0.18
CA TYR A 111 -2.20 8.23 0.67
C TYR A 111 -1.29 7.31 1.48
N GLN A 112 -1.52 7.25 2.78
CA GLN A 112 -0.92 6.29 3.69
C GLN A 112 -1.96 5.28 4.16
N CYS A 113 -1.65 4.01 3.98
CA CYS A 113 -2.39 2.90 4.57
C CYS A 113 -1.74 2.59 5.92
N ASP A 114 -2.35 3.05 6.99
CA ASP A 114 -1.76 3.13 8.32
C ASP A 114 -1.57 1.79 9.02
N ILE A 115 -0.57 1.77 9.91
CA ILE A 115 -0.23 0.67 10.80
C ILE A 115 0.06 1.26 12.18
N GLY A 116 -0.83 1.08 13.17
CA GLY A 116 -0.62 1.58 14.53
C GLY A 116 -1.85 1.60 15.42
N ASP A 117 -1.61 1.60 16.72
CA ASP A 117 -2.65 1.75 17.73
C ASP A 117 -3.00 3.24 17.95
N PRO A 118 -4.16 3.55 18.51
CA PRO A 118 -5.22 2.59 18.87
C PRO A 118 -6.16 2.24 17.70
N THR A 119 -6.23 3.06 16.63
CA THR A 119 -7.30 2.96 15.62
C THR A 119 -6.82 3.18 14.19
N TRP A 120 -5.49 3.21 13.98
CA TRP A 120 -4.91 3.53 12.66
C TRP A 120 -4.83 2.32 11.72
N TRP A 121 -4.82 1.09 12.27
CA TRP A 121 -4.65 -0.14 11.49
C TRP A 121 -5.58 -0.21 10.28
N GLY A 122 -5.00 -0.22 9.08
CA GLY A 122 -5.75 -0.34 7.84
C GLY A 122 -6.53 0.90 7.41
N SER A 123 -6.51 1.98 8.18
CA SER A 123 -7.12 3.28 7.83
C SER A 123 -6.34 3.97 6.71
N ILE A 124 -6.93 4.94 6.04
CA ILE A 124 -6.26 5.77 5.04
C ILE A 124 -6.15 7.20 5.54
N TYR A 125 -4.90 7.65 5.68
CA TYR A 125 -4.54 9.03 5.95
C TYR A 125 -3.95 9.69 4.71
N ASP A 126 -4.12 10.99 4.54
CA ASP A 126 -3.52 11.74 3.44
C ASP A 126 -2.32 12.54 3.97
N GLU A 127 -1.15 11.88 3.93
CA GLU A 127 0.10 12.34 4.52
C GLU A 127 0.67 13.52 3.75
N SER A 128 1.12 14.56 4.46
CA SER A 128 1.81 15.73 3.93
C SER A 128 1.16 16.39 2.70
N ARG A 129 -0.12 16.08 2.42
CA ARG A 129 -0.93 16.71 1.37
C ARG A 129 -2.15 17.40 1.97
N ARG A 130 -3.14 16.63 2.46
CA ARG A 130 -4.34 17.17 3.14
C ARG A 130 -4.24 17.06 4.67
N ASN A 131 -3.32 16.28 5.19
CA ASN A 131 -3.06 16.03 6.60
C ASN A 131 -4.34 15.66 7.37
N LYS A 132 -5.08 14.68 6.83
CA LYS A 132 -6.34 14.24 7.44
C LYS A 132 -6.65 12.77 7.17
N LEU A 133 -7.43 12.18 8.06
CA LEU A 133 -8.01 10.86 7.90
C LEU A 133 -9.04 10.88 6.77
N MET A 134 -8.84 10.05 5.75
CA MET A 134 -9.73 9.94 4.60
C MET A 134 -10.77 8.84 4.80
N ALA A 135 -10.37 7.72 5.43
CA ALA A 135 -11.26 6.62 5.75
C ALA A 135 -10.77 5.90 7.00
N GLN A 136 -11.66 5.74 7.97
CA GLN A 136 -11.42 4.98 9.19
C GLN A 136 -11.75 3.52 8.96
N SER A 137 -10.86 2.63 9.38
CA SER A 137 -11.09 1.18 9.33
C SER A 137 -12.11 0.70 10.37
N ASP A 138 -12.74 -0.44 10.08
CA ASP A 138 -13.54 -1.16 11.06
C ASP A 138 -12.62 -1.89 12.07
N MET A 139 -12.29 -1.21 13.16
CA MET A 139 -11.45 -1.77 14.21
C MET A 139 -12.11 -2.94 14.95
N ALA A 140 -13.45 -3.05 14.95
CA ALA A 140 -14.12 -4.18 15.58
C ALA A 140 -13.87 -5.48 14.77
N ALA A 141 -13.84 -5.38 13.44
CA ALA A 141 -13.47 -6.50 12.58
C ALA A 141 -11.96 -6.79 12.65
N LEU A 142 -11.12 -5.77 12.55
CA LEU A 142 -9.66 -5.94 12.53
C LEU A 142 -9.10 -6.48 13.84
N ASN A 143 -9.62 -6.08 14.99
CA ASN A 143 -9.16 -6.58 16.30
C ASN A 143 -9.32 -8.11 16.48
N LYS A 144 -10.18 -8.75 15.69
CA LYS A 144 -10.36 -10.22 15.74
C LYS A 144 -9.20 -10.98 15.06
N VAL A 145 -8.48 -10.33 14.18
CA VAL A 145 -7.43 -10.96 13.35
C VAL A 145 -6.04 -10.36 13.53
N LEU A 146 -5.97 -9.14 14.09
CA LEU A 146 -4.73 -8.39 14.25
C LEU A 146 -3.82 -9.02 15.32
N LYS A 147 -2.54 -9.17 14.96
CA LYS A 147 -1.49 -9.71 15.84
C LYS A 147 -0.51 -8.59 16.20
N ARG A 148 -0.82 -7.85 17.27
CA ARG A 148 0.05 -6.76 17.75
C ARG A 148 1.42 -7.28 18.17
N GLY A 149 2.48 -6.63 17.69
CA GLY A 149 3.86 -7.03 17.96
C GLY A 149 4.35 -8.27 17.19
N ASP A 150 3.50 -8.87 16.36
CA ASP A 150 3.82 -10.04 15.53
C ASP A 150 3.53 -9.78 14.05
N TRP A 151 3.87 -10.75 13.20
CA TRP A 151 3.69 -10.66 11.76
C TRP A 151 2.22 -10.68 11.34
N ASN A 152 1.84 -9.69 10.53
CA ASN A 152 0.55 -9.55 9.91
C ASN A 152 0.71 -9.49 8.39
N HIS A 153 -0.24 -10.05 7.65
CA HIS A 153 -0.35 -9.85 6.20
C HIS A 153 -1.09 -8.56 5.91
N TYR A 154 -0.59 -7.77 4.99
CA TYR A 154 -1.25 -6.58 4.47
C TYR A 154 -1.46 -6.73 2.97
N GLU A 155 -2.69 -6.56 2.52
CA GLU A 155 -3.03 -6.42 1.11
C GLU A 155 -3.64 -5.05 0.88
N ILE A 156 -3.11 -4.32 -0.10
CA ILE A 156 -3.59 -3.00 -0.51
C ILE A 156 -3.90 -3.07 -2.00
N ARG A 157 -5.14 -2.73 -2.36
CA ARG A 157 -5.59 -2.68 -3.74
C ARG A 157 -5.89 -1.24 -4.13
N ALA A 158 -5.31 -0.79 -5.24
CA ALA A 158 -5.54 0.52 -5.81
C ALA A 158 -5.95 0.36 -7.27
N GLU A 159 -7.22 0.66 -7.57
CA GLU A 159 -7.84 0.47 -8.89
C GLU A 159 -8.62 1.73 -9.27
N GLY A 160 -8.15 2.49 -10.25
CA GLY A 160 -8.67 3.83 -10.50
C GLY A 160 -8.63 4.64 -9.21
N ARG A 161 -9.72 5.28 -8.84
CA ARG A 161 -9.82 6.07 -7.59
C ARG A 161 -10.16 5.28 -6.33
N ARG A 162 -10.36 3.94 -6.44
CA ARG A 162 -10.73 3.10 -5.32
C ARG A 162 -9.52 2.48 -4.65
N ILE A 163 -9.44 2.58 -3.32
CA ILE A 163 -8.39 2.01 -2.49
C ILE A 163 -9.04 1.11 -1.44
N ARG A 164 -8.56 -0.12 -1.33
CA ARG A 164 -9.04 -1.11 -0.35
C ARG A 164 -7.86 -1.68 0.42
N THR A 165 -8.02 -1.79 1.73
CA THR A 165 -7.01 -2.37 2.62
C THR A 165 -7.54 -3.63 3.29
N PHE A 166 -6.66 -4.63 3.47
CA PHE A 166 -7.00 -5.87 4.17
C PHE A 166 -5.83 -6.28 5.06
N ILE A 167 -6.09 -6.51 6.35
CA ILE A 167 -5.11 -7.04 7.30
C ILE A 167 -5.56 -8.44 7.71
N ASN A 168 -4.67 -9.44 7.51
CA ASN A 168 -4.93 -10.85 7.76
C ASN A 168 -6.26 -11.36 7.13
N GLY A 169 -6.60 -10.81 5.96
CA GLY A 169 -7.80 -11.13 5.20
C GLY A 169 -9.06 -10.35 5.62
N ALA A 170 -9.07 -9.68 6.76
CA ALA A 170 -10.18 -8.79 7.14
C ALA A 170 -10.03 -7.43 6.46
N GLN A 171 -11.12 -6.92 5.91
CA GLN A 171 -11.16 -5.61 5.26
C GLN A 171 -11.03 -4.50 6.30
N GLY A 172 -10.08 -3.58 6.08
CA GLY A 172 -9.96 -2.34 6.84
C GLY A 172 -10.87 -1.27 6.25
N VAL A 173 -10.57 -0.81 5.06
CA VAL A 173 -11.36 0.22 4.37
C VAL A 173 -11.68 -0.17 2.92
N ASP A 174 -12.72 0.47 2.41
CA ASP A 174 -13.08 0.54 0.99
C ASP A 174 -13.37 2.00 0.68
N TYR A 175 -12.36 2.71 0.19
CA TYR A 175 -12.38 4.14 -0.02
C TYR A 175 -12.35 4.47 -1.51
N THR A 176 -13.18 5.40 -1.95
CA THR A 176 -13.11 5.98 -3.30
C THR A 176 -12.82 7.47 -3.19
N GLU A 177 -11.71 7.90 -3.79
CA GLU A 177 -11.33 9.31 -3.84
C GLU A 177 -12.37 10.11 -4.64
N ALA A 178 -12.95 11.12 -4.01
CA ALA A 178 -13.96 11.97 -4.62
C ALA A 178 -13.33 13.01 -5.56
N ASP A 179 -12.14 13.50 -5.21
CA ASP A 179 -11.42 14.48 -6.01
C ASP A 179 -10.72 13.82 -7.21
N ALA A 180 -11.31 14.00 -8.38
CA ALA A 180 -10.78 13.46 -9.63
C ALA A 180 -9.49 14.16 -10.12
N SER A 181 -9.13 15.32 -9.56
CA SER A 181 -7.91 16.06 -9.92
C SER A 181 -6.65 15.48 -9.29
N LEU A 182 -6.78 14.67 -8.23
CA LEU A 182 -5.64 14.07 -7.55
C LEU A 182 -5.01 12.95 -8.39
N PRO A 183 -3.66 12.92 -8.48
CA PRO A 183 -2.97 11.88 -9.23
C PRO A 183 -3.29 10.49 -8.67
N GLN A 184 -3.60 9.55 -9.59
CA GLN A 184 -3.81 8.14 -9.24
C GLN A 184 -2.57 7.30 -9.54
N TRP A 185 -1.40 7.90 -9.46
CA TRP A 185 -0.08 7.30 -9.68
C TRP A 185 0.94 7.91 -8.73
N GLY A 186 2.04 7.22 -8.52
CA GLY A 186 3.15 7.66 -7.71
C GLY A 186 3.90 6.49 -7.08
N LYS A 187 4.83 6.82 -6.21
CA LYS A 187 5.67 5.87 -5.50
C LYS A 187 4.89 5.06 -4.47
N LEU A 188 5.41 3.88 -4.18
CA LEU A 188 5.13 3.18 -2.94
C LEU A 188 6.18 3.59 -1.92
N GLY A 189 5.82 3.53 -0.63
CA GLY A 189 6.75 3.77 0.46
C GLY A 189 6.36 2.99 1.69
N ILE A 190 7.31 2.74 2.56
CA ILE A 190 7.08 2.23 3.91
C ILE A 190 7.59 3.28 4.90
N GLN A 191 6.84 3.48 5.96
CA GLN A 191 7.12 4.51 6.96
C GLN A 191 7.58 3.89 8.28
N ILE A 192 8.41 4.64 9.00
CA ILE A 192 8.46 4.60 10.46
C ILE A 192 8.21 6.02 10.98
N HIS A 193 7.22 6.17 11.86
CA HIS A 193 6.77 7.47 12.34
C HIS A 193 7.72 8.08 13.37
N GLY A 194 7.90 9.38 13.31
CA GLY A 194 8.65 10.15 14.31
C GLY A 194 7.96 10.17 15.68
N GLY A 195 8.71 10.55 16.72
CA GLY A 195 8.21 10.73 18.07
C GLY A 195 8.15 9.46 18.93
N GLY A 196 8.59 8.32 18.40
CA GLY A 196 8.58 7.04 19.13
C GLY A 196 9.93 6.33 19.14
N LYS A 197 10.10 5.39 20.08
CA LYS A 197 11.12 4.33 20.05
C LYS A 197 10.42 3.07 19.52
N ALA A 198 10.49 2.89 18.20
CA ALA A 198 9.74 1.86 17.50
C ALA A 198 10.55 1.26 16.36
N GLU A 199 10.22 0.02 15.99
CA GLU A 199 10.70 -0.65 14.79
C GLU A 199 9.54 -1.18 13.99
N ALA A 200 9.52 -0.84 12.71
CA ALA A 200 8.64 -1.42 11.71
C ALA A 200 9.46 -2.39 10.84
N HIS A 201 9.01 -3.64 10.77
CA HIS A 201 9.64 -4.69 9.99
C HIS A 201 8.74 -5.04 8.80
N PHE A 202 9.33 -5.19 7.62
CA PHE A 202 8.63 -5.52 6.40
C PHE A 202 9.33 -6.65 5.64
N ARG A 203 8.55 -7.57 5.08
CA ARG A 203 9.05 -8.65 4.24
C ARG A 203 8.02 -9.12 3.21
N LYS A 204 8.42 -9.97 2.27
CA LYS A 204 7.56 -10.56 1.23
C LYS A 204 6.77 -9.48 0.46
N LEU A 205 7.39 -8.32 0.22
CA LEU A 205 6.78 -7.25 -0.55
C LEU A 205 6.67 -7.69 -2.01
N SER A 206 5.47 -7.78 -2.49
CA SER A 206 5.17 -8.16 -3.87
C SER A 206 4.07 -7.31 -4.45
N ILE A 207 4.15 -7.02 -5.74
CA ILE A 207 3.17 -6.23 -6.45
C ILE A 207 2.70 -6.96 -7.72
N GLN A 208 1.42 -6.83 -7.99
CA GLN A 208 0.79 -7.19 -9.25
C GLN A 208 0.20 -5.92 -9.83
N GLU A 209 0.75 -5.46 -10.95
CA GLU A 209 0.20 -4.32 -11.66
C GLU A 209 -1.07 -4.73 -12.40
N LEU A 210 -2.08 -3.85 -12.35
CA LEU A 210 -3.37 -4.05 -12.99
C LEU A 210 -3.50 -3.10 -14.19
N PRO A 211 -4.36 -3.45 -15.16
CA PRO A 211 -4.66 -2.61 -16.32
C PRO A 211 -5.14 -1.20 -15.97
#